data_81fb30f368a20256d14ddd68908e2218
#
_entry.id   81fb30f368a20256d14ddd68908e2218
#
_cell.length_a   1.000
_cell.length_b   1.000
_cell.length_c   1.000
_cell.angle_alpha   90.00
_cell.angle_beta   90.00
_cell.angle_gamma   90.00
#
_symmetry.space_group_name_H-M   'P 1'
#
loop_
_entity.id
_entity.type
_entity.pdbx_description
1 polymer ?
#
loop_
_entity_poly.entity_id
_entity_poly.type
_entity_poly.pdbx_seq_one_letter_code
_entity_poly.pdbx_strand_id
1 'polypeptide(L)'
;MKTHRSALIVAAAILAGCASNAADSAQSKAKPGQIGHVDSEGFTLISDGTWTGWKVNESQNSWSLSEGGFRAQGERSHNFYTGPLAPFKDFELKVDVKTAPNSNGGIYIHTKYQDSGWPWGGYETQVNQTQGDWRKSGSIYSVQDVKADKLEGVVRDNEWYTHHVVVKGNRIQIFLNGKLVNDFTEEPGRKAGKDFERKLSEGTIAFQAHDPKSVVHYRNVRVKKH
;
A
#
# COMPACT_ATOMS: atom_id res chain seq x y z
N MET A 1 -92.91 -11.01 7.13
CA MET A 1 -91.79 -11.42 6.23
C MET A 1 -90.75 -10.31 6.28
N LYS A 2 -89.62 -10.48 7.01
CA LYS A 2 -88.55 -9.57 7.11
C LYS A 2 -87.27 -10.30 6.71
N THR A 3 -86.73 -9.96 5.57
CA THR A 3 -85.50 -10.51 5.00
C THR A 3 -84.32 -9.78 5.57
N HIS A 4 -83.50 -10.47 6.34
CA HIS A 4 -82.17 -9.94 6.78
C HIS A 4 -81.14 -10.14 5.65
N ARG A 5 -80.51 -9.06 5.21
CA ARG A 5 -79.32 -9.09 4.38
C ARG A 5 -78.13 -8.93 5.26
N SER A 6 -77.32 -10.00 5.35
CA SER A 6 -76.02 -9.97 5.98
C SER A 6 -75.00 -9.31 5.05
N ALA A 7 -74.33 -8.25 5.51
CA ALA A 7 -73.24 -7.61 4.83
C ALA A 7 -71.91 -8.33 5.20
N LEU A 8 -71.26 -8.83 4.18
CA LEU A 8 -69.92 -9.43 4.33
C LEU A 8 -68.85 -8.30 4.27
N ILE A 9 -68.18 -8.06 5.34
CA ILE A 9 -67.04 -7.14 5.39
C ILE A 9 -65.79 -7.93 4.98
N VAL A 10 -65.26 -7.63 3.80
CA VAL A 10 -63.95 -8.13 3.36
C VAL A 10 -62.88 -7.20 3.91
N ALA A 11 -62.11 -7.66 4.88
CA ALA A 11 -60.92 -6.97 5.38
C ALA A 11 -59.77 -7.21 4.40
N ALA A 12 -59.39 -6.16 3.66
CA ALA A 12 -58.18 -6.18 2.86
C ALA A 12 -56.96 -5.97 3.76
N ALA A 13 -56.15 -7.00 3.97
CA ALA A 13 -54.86 -6.92 4.64
C ALA A 13 -53.84 -6.29 3.65
N ILE A 14 -53.45 -5.07 3.94
CA ILE A 14 -52.31 -4.40 3.21
C ILE A 14 -51.04 -4.97 3.79
N LEU A 15 -50.39 -5.90 3.07
CA LEU A 15 -49.02 -6.30 3.30
C LEU A 15 -48.10 -5.19 2.85
N ALA A 16 -47.63 -4.38 3.81
CA ALA A 16 -46.51 -3.46 3.58
C ALA A 16 -45.23 -4.31 3.44
N GLY A 17 -44.86 -4.58 2.20
CA GLY A 17 -43.56 -5.16 1.87
C GLY A 17 -42.47 -4.16 2.14
N CYS A 18 -41.71 -4.34 3.20
CA CYS A 18 -40.42 -3.67 3.39
C CYS A 18 -39.47 -4.17 2.28
N ALA A 19 -39.38 -3.41 1.21
CA ALA A 19 -38.30 -3.55 0.25
C ALA A 19 -37.03 -3.08 0.95
N SER A 20 -36.25 -4.01 1.51
CA SER A 20 -34.87 -3.76 1.88
C SER A 20 -34.09 -3.49 0.58
N ASN A 21 -33.79 -2.23 0.32
CA ASN A 21 -32.80 -1.85 -0.67
C ASN A 21 -31.44 -2.34 -0.18
N ALA A 22 -31.15 -3.62 -0.40
CA ALA A 22 -29.79 -4.09 -0.48
C ALA A 22 -29.22 -3.46 -1.77
N ALA A 23 -28.52 -2.35 -1.61
CA ALA A 23 -27.57 -1.89 -2.61
C ALA A 23 -26.49 -2.97 -2.67
N ASP A 24 -26.75 -4.00 -3.46
CA ASP A 24 -25.76 -4.98 -3.87
C ASP A 24 -24.75 -4.18 -4.72
N SER A 25 -23.68 -3.70 -4.07
CA SER A 25 -22.54 -3.15 -4.76
C SER A 25 -21.98 -4.30 -5.59
N ALA A 26 -22.37 -4.36 -6.85
CA ALA A 26 -21.75 -5.18 -7.86
C ALA A 26 -20.29 -4.72 -7.99
N GLN A 27 -19.45 -5.13 -7.05
CA GLN A 27 -18.02 -5.06 -7.14
C GLN A 27 -17.65 -5.97 -8.31
N SER A 28 -17.44 -5.37 -9.50
CA SER A 28 -17.04 -6.10 -10.68
C SER A 28 -15.82 -6.94 -10.28
N LYS A 29 -15.97 -8.26 -10.30
CA LYS A 29 -14.87 -9.17 -9.92
C LYS A 29 -13.78 -9.00 -10.95
N ALA A 30 -12.79 -8.16 -10.67
CA ALA A 30 -11.61 -7.98 -11.51
C ALA A 30 -10.92 -9.34 -11.68
N LYS A 31 -10.43 -9.61 -12.88
CA LYS A 31 -9.72 -10.85 -13.19
C LYS A 31 -8.33 -10.84 -12.52
N PRO A 32 -7.73 -12.02 -12.25
CA PRO A 32 -6.34 -12.10 -11.80
C PRO A 32 -5.41 -11.22 -12.66
N GLY A 33 -4.54 -10.43 -12.02
CA GLY A 33 -3.63 -9.50 -12.69
C GLY A 33 -4.24 -8.15 -13.08
N GLN A 34 -5.51 -7.90 -12.79
CA GLN A 34 -6.14 -6.58 -12.99
C GLN A 34 -6.29 -5.82 -11.68
N ILE A 35 -6.17 -4.49 -11.74
CA ILE A 35 -6.43 -3.60 -10.60
C ILE A 35 -7.82 -3.92 -10.01
N GLY A 36 -7.89 -4.02 -8.68
CA GLY A 36 -9.10 -4.38 -7.95
C GLY A 36 -9.32 -5.88 -7.77
N HIS A 37 -8.50 -6.75 -8.38
CA HIS A 37 -8.54 -8.18 -8.08
C HIS A 37 -8.18 -8.44 -6.62
N VAL A 38 -9.02 -9.20 -5.94
CA VAL A 38 -8.79 -9.64 -4.56
C VAL A 38 -8.32 -11.10 -4.58
N ASP A 39 -7.13 -11.35 -4.05
CA ASP A 39 -6.57 -12.70 -3.98
C ASP A 39 -7.15 -13.53 -2.82
N SER A 40 -6.74 -14.80 -2.72
CA SER A 40 -7.23 -15.73 -1.68
C SER A 40 -6.83 -15.33 -0.25
N GLU A 41 -5.83 -14.47 -0.08
CA GLU A 41 -5.40 -13.93 1.21
C GLU A 41 -6.14 -12.62 1.57
N GLY A 42 -7.00 -12.10 0.68
CA GLY A 42 -7.76 -10.88 0.85
C GLY A 42 -7.00 -9.60 0.47
N PHE A 43 -5.89 -9.70 -0.27
CA PHE A 43 -5.17 -8.55 -0.79
C PHE A 43 -5.77 -8.08 -2.12
N THR A 44 -5.98 -6.79 -2.24
CA THR A 44 -6.43 -6.14 -3.47
C THR A 44 -5.24 -5.65 -4.29
N LEU A 45 -5.14 -6.07 -5.56
CA LEU A 45 -4.13 -5.59 -6.49
C LEU A 45 -4.38 -4.11 -6.84
N ILE A 46 -3.36 -3.26 -6.66
CA ILE A 46 -3.42 -1.82 -6.94
C ILE A 46 -2.41 -1.34 -7.99
N SER A 47 -1.63 -2.27 -8.57
CA SER A 47 -0.74 -2.00 -9.72
C SER A 47 -0.70 -3.22 -10.64
N ASP A 48 -1.03 -3.01 -11.90
CA ASP A 48 -1.07 -4.03 -12.96
C ASP A 48 -0.03 -3.78 -14.07
N GLY A 49 0.99 -2.99 -13.79
CA GLY A 49 2.01 -2.62 -14.76
C GLY A 49 1.62 -1.42 -15.63
N THR A 50 0.58 -0.67 -15.23
CA THR A 50 0.17 0.60 -15.85
C THR A 50 0.32 1.75 -14.85
N TRP A 51 0.14 3.00 -15.33
CA TRP A 51 0.13 4.19 -14.47
C TRP A 51 -1.19 4.42 -13.76
N THR A 52 -2.20 3.57 -13.97
CA THR A 52 -3.54 3.73 -13.40
C THR A 52 -3.50 3.76 -11.86
N GLY A 53 -3.96 4.87 -11.28
CA GLY A 53 -3.97 5.08 -9.83
C GLY A 53 -2.61 5.48 -9.24
N TRP A 54 -1.64 5.88 -10.09
CA TRP A 54 -0.31 6.29 -9.66
C TRP A 54 0.08 7.64 -10.25
N LYS A 55 0.77 8.47 -9.48
CA LYS A 55 1.18 9.81 -9.88
C LYS A 55 2.61 10.08 -9.43
N VAL A 56 3.48 10.29 -10.40
CA VAL A 56 4.86 10.75 -10.18
C VAL A 56 4.85 12.24 -9.87
N ASN A 57 5.68 12.69 -8.92
CA ASN A 57 5.79 14.10 -8.57
C ASN A 57 6.79 14.85 -9.46
N GLU A 58 8.02 14.97 -9.03
CA GLU A 58 9.12 15.61 -9.77
C GLU A 58 9.89 14.57 -10.61
N SER A 59 10.74 15.03 -11.53
CA SER A 59 11.66 14.17 -12.31
C SER A 59 10.98 12.94 -12.91
N GLN A 60 9.90 13.13 -13.66
CA GLN A 60 9.10 12.04 -14.24
C GLN A 60 9.93 11.05 -15.06
N ASN A 61 11.00 11.51 -15.71
CA ASN A 61 11.92 10.67 -16.46
C ASN A 61 12.70 9.66 -15.61
N SER A 62 12.64 9.78 -14.28
CA SER A 62 13.20 8.78 -13.36
C SER A 62 12.35 7.50 -13.26
N TRP A 63 11.21 7.46 -13.96
CA TRP A 63 10.28 6.36 -13.91
C TRP A 63 9.95 5.82 -15.30
N SER A 64 9.83 4.52 -15.39
CA SER A 64 9.33 3.82 -16.59
C SER A 64 8.56 2.57 -16.18
N LEU A 65 7.76 2.02 -17.11
CA LEU A 65 7.13 0.72 -16.91
C LEU A 65 8.07 -0.38 -17.42
N SER A 66 8.29 -1.39 -16.61
CA SER A 66 9.15 -2.52 -16.93
C SER A 66 8.80 -3.75 -16.09
N GLU A 67 8.91 -4.93 -16.64
CA GLU A 67 8.71 -6.21 -15.95
C GLU A 67 7.37 -6.32 -15.19
N GLY A 68 6.32 -5.73 -15.75
CA GLY A 68 4.97 -5.76 -15.16
C GLY A 68 4.77 -4.79 -13.98
N GLY A 69 5.62 -3.78 -13.86
CA GLY A 69 5.54 -2.78 -12.80
C GLY A 69 6.31 -1.51 -13.12
N PHE A 70 6.77 -0.83 -12.09
CA PHE A 70 7.53 0.41 -12.16
C PHE A 70 9.03 0.12 -12.07
N ARG A 71 9.81 0.81 -12.88
CA ARG A 71 11.26 0.88 -12.78
C ARG A 71 11.66 2.29 -12.41
N ALA A 72 12.37 2.43 -11.30
CA ALA A 72 12.93 3.66 -10.79
C ALA A 72 14.43 3.75 -11.11
N GLN A 73 14.84 4.77 -11.84
CA GLN A 73 16.26 5.12 -12.08
C GLN A 73 16.33 6.55 -12.59
N GLY A 74 17.00 7.43 -11.88
CA GLY A 74 17.15 8.83 -12.27
C GLY A 74 17.26 9.73 -11.06
N GLU A 75 17.05 11.02 -11.27
CA GLU A 75 17.04 12.00 -10.21
C GLU A 75 15.95 11.69 -9.18
N ARG A 76 16.09 12.22 -7.95
CA ARG A 76 15.10 12.06 -6.89
C ARG A 76 13.69 12.30 -7.42
N SER A 77 12.82 11.33 -7.15
CA SER A 77 11.41 11.39 -7.52
C SER A 77 10.61 10.34 -6.76
N HIS A 78 9.31 10.56 -6.61
CA HIS A 78 8.42 9.62 -5.92
C HIS A 78 7.17 9.35 -6.74
N ASN A 79 6.78 8.08 -6.80
CA ASN A 79 5.55 7.63 -7.44
C ASN A 79 4.52 7.29 -6.36
N PHE A 80 3.49 8.14 -6.24
CA PHE A 80 2.46 8.06 -5.21
C PHE A 80 1.25 7.30 -5.69
N TYR A 81 0.70 6.44 -4.85
CA TYR A 81 -0.61 5.88 -5.09
C TYR A 81 -1.69 6.96 -4.85
N THR A 82 -2.49 7.22 -5.89
CA THR A 82 -3.60 8.19 -5.88
C THR A 82 -4.95 7.54 -6.15
N GLY A 83 -4.99 6.21 -6.14
CA GLY A 83 -6.20 5.45 -6.41
C GLY A 83 -7.20 5.45 -5.23
N PRO A 84 -8.40 4.90 -5.47
CA PRO A 84 -9.55 5.08 -4.58
C PRO A 84 -9.46 4.33 -3.24
N LEU A 85 -8.50 3.43 -3.05
CA LEU A 85 -8.33 2.71 -1.78
C LEU A 85 -7.62 3.54 -0.71
N ALA A 86 -6.87 4.60 -1.09
CA ALA A 86 -6.32 5.55 -0.12
C ALA A 86 -7.45 6.41 0.50
N PRO A 87 -7.29 6.92 1.73
CA PRO A 87 -6.15 6.73 2.62
C PRO A 87 -6.13 5.35 3.29
N PHE A 88 -4.92 4.94 3.70
CA PHE A 88 -4.65 3.76 4.51
C PHE A 88 -4.35 4.18 5.95
N LYS A 89 -4.88 3.43 6.92
CA LYS A 89 -4.59 3.59 8.35
C LYS A 89 -4.02 2.28 8.89
N ASP A 90 -4.88 1.31 9.14
CA ASP A 90 -4.47 -0.04 9.48
C ASP A 90 -4.54 -0.89 8.22
N PHE A 91 -3.41 -1.43 7.78
CA PHE A 91 -3.33 -2.15 6.51
C PHE A 91 -2.10 -3.05 6.41
N GLU A 92 -2.14 -3.92 5.43
CA GLU A 92 -0.98 -4.66 4.95
C GLU A 92 -0.67 -4.26 3.52
N LEU A 93 0.62 -4.13 3.20
CA LEU A 93 1.14 -3.84 1.87
C LEU A 93 2.14 -4.90 1.47
N LYS A 94 1.90 -5.60 0.37
CA LYS A 94 2.88 -6.50 -0.26
C LYS A 94 3.34 -5.90 -1.59
N VAL A 95 4.64 -5.79 -1.78
CA VAL A 95 5.28 -5.31 -3.02
C VAL A 95 6.37 -6.28 -3.40
N ASP A 96 6.40 -6.74 -4.64
CA ASP A 96 7.58 -7.43 -5.17
C ASP A 96 8.59 -6.39 -5.60
N VAL A 97 9.79 -6.48 -5.04
CA VAL A 97 10.91 -5.54 -5.25
C VAL A 97 12.11 -6.28 -5.81
N LYS A 98 12.84 -5.63 -6.72
CA LYS A 98 14.14 -6.09 -7.22
C LYS A 98 15.08 -4.89 -7.34
N THR A 99 16.26 -4.99 -6.76
CA THR A 99 17.32 -3.96 -6.85
C THR A 99 18.44 -4.44 -7.74
N ALA A 100 19.06 -3.54 -8.50
CA ALA A 100 20.40 -3.79 -9.02
C ALA A 100 21.44 -3.60 -7.91
N PRO A 101 22.68 -4.09 -8.05
CA PRO A 101 23.76 -3.84 -7.11
C PRO A 101 23.97 -2.33 -6.88
N ASN A 102 24.28 -1.95 -5.63
CA ASN A 102 24.51 -0.58 -5.20
C ASN A 102 23.31 0.37 -5.40
N SER A 103 22.09 -0.19 -5.37
CA SER A 103 20.86 0.58 -5.52
C SER A 103 20.22 0.93 -4.18
N ASN A 104 19.65 2.13 -4.12
CA ASN A 104 18.88 2.67 -3.02
C ASN A 104 17.48 3.06 -3.51
N GLY A 105 16.47 2.79 -2.71
CA GLY A 105 15.08 3.14 -2.92
C GLY A 105 14.34 3.12 -1.61
N GLY A 106 13.02 3.30 -1.64
CA GLY A 106 12.19 3.30 -0.46
C GLY A 106 10.71 3.07 -0.76
N ILE A 107 10.00 2.62 0.24
CA ILE A 107 8.55 2.51 0.24
C ILE A 107 8.04 3.36 1.40
N TYR A 108 7.33 4.44 1.08
CA TYR A 108 6.73 5.32 2.07
C TYR A 108 5.32 4.85 2.39
N ILE A 109 4.96 4.92 3.66
CA ILE A 109 3.64 4.60 4.20
C ILE A 109 3.09 5.79 4.98
N HIS A 110 1.77 5.98 5.01
CA HIS A 110 1.07 7.10 5.65
C HIS A 110 1.52 8.48 5.16
N THR A 111 2.06 8.53 3.93
CA THR A 111 2.47 9.81 3.32
C THR A 111 1.31 10.47 2.59
N LYS A 112 1.56 11.64 2.01
CA LYS A 112 0.63 12.39 1.17
C LYS A 112 1.33 12.83 -0.09
N TYR A 113 0.57 12.95 -1.20
CA TYR A 113 1.14 13.51 -2.42
C TYR A 113 1.71 14.91 -2.14
N GLN A 114 2.90 15.15 -2.63
CA GLN A 114 3.57 16.45 -2.66
C GLN A 114 4.30 16.63 -3.98
N ASP A 115 4.37 17.86 -4.47
CA ASP A 115 4.86 18.13 -5.82
C ASP A 115 6.37 17.93 -5.97
N SER A 116 7.13 18.00 -4.88
CA SER A 116 8.59 17.80 -4.88
C SER A 116 9.13 17.46 -3.51
N GLY A 117 10.41 17.05 -3.46
CA GLY A 117 11.14 16.74 -2.24
C GLY A 117 10.89 15.33 -1.74
N TRP A 118 11.58 14.97 -0.67
CA TRP A 118 11.36 13.72 0.04
C TRP A 118 10.00 13.74 0.73
N PRO A 119 9.20 12.67 0.67
CA PRO A 119 7.91 12.61 1.35
C PRO A 119 8.07 12.93 2.84
N TRP A 120 7.36 13.96 3.29
CA TRP A 120 7.49 14.44 4.66
C TRP A 120 6.70 13.59 5.66
N GLY A 121 5.50 13.11 5.25
CA GLY A 121 4.57 12.39 6.12
C GLY A 121 4.88 10.92 6.28
N GLY A 122 4.50 10.35 7.41
CA GLY A 122 4.56 8.94 7.72
C GLY A 122 5.99 8.41 7.90
N TYR A 123 6.22 7.20 7.42
CA TYR A 123 7.50 6.51 7.52
C TYR A 123 7.99 5.98 6.19
N GLU A 124 9.30 5.96 6.01
CA GLU A 124 9.97 5.25 4.93
C GLU A 124 10.39 3.87 5.41
N THR A 125 10.05 2.83 4.64
CA THR A 125 10.63 1.50 4.75
C THR A 125 11.67 1.32 3.67
N GLN A 126 12.92 1.16 4.10
CA GLN A 126 14.11 1.20 3.23
C GLN A 126 14.17 0.04 2.25
N VAL A 127 14.65 0.32 1.03
CA VAL A 127 14.99 -0.65 -0.01
C VAL A 127 16.46 -0.46 -0.40
N ASN A 128 17.34 -1.26 0.17
CA ASN A 128 18.79 -1.17 -0.03
C ASN A 128 19.45 -2.47 0.44
N GLN A 129 20.07 -3.24 -0.46
CA GLN A 129 20.85 -4.41 -0.08
C GLN A 129 22.35 -4.08 0.01
N THR A 130 22.93 -3.49 -1.03
CA THR A 130 24.39 -3.34 -1.18
C THR A 130 24.87 -1.90 -1.37
N GLN A 131 23.98 -0.92 -1.50
CA GLN A 131 24.35 0.50 -1.58
C GLN A 131 25.03 0.96 -0.27
N GLY A 132 25.89 1.96 -0.32
CA GLY A 132 26.78 2.36 0.78
C GLY A 132 26.12 2.85 2.06
N ASP A 133 24.83 3.25 2.05
CA ASP A 133 24.10 3.51 3.29
C ASP A 133 24.01 2.20 4.11
N TRP A 134 24.40 2.27 5.38
CA TRP A 134 24.39 1.11 6.29
C TRP A 134 22.98 0.65 6.67
N ARG A 135 21.97 1.51 6.46
CA ARG A 135 20.55 1.18 6.67
C ARG A 135 20.07 0.32 5.52
N LYS A 136 19.67 -0.90 5.83
CA LYS A 136 19.32 -1.90 4.82
C LYS A 136 17.81 -2.08 4.69
N SER A 137 17.40 -2.83 3.66
CA SER A 137 16.00 -3.14 3.39
C SER A 137 15.27 -3.60 4.65
N GLY A 138 14.06 -3.09 4.84
CA GLY A 138 13.28 -3.34 6.04
C GLY A 138 13.58 -2.41 7.22
N SER A 139 14.56 -1.47 7.12
CA SER A 139 14.69 -0.39 8.08
C SER A 139 13.44 0.50 8.06
N ILE A 140 12.99 0.95 9.21
CA ILE A 140 12.18 2.17 9.34
C ILE A 140 13.19 3.30 9.42
N TYR A 141 13.43 3.96 8.28
CA TYR A 141 14.59 4.79 8.02
C TYR A 141 14.85 5.83 9.11
N SER A 142 16.04 5.76 9.73
CA SER A 142 16.48 6.64 10.83
C SER A 142 15.54 6.63 12.05
N VAL A 143 14.80 5.55 12.26
CA VAL A 143 13.94 5.32 13.44
C VAL A 143 14.29 3.98 14.08
N GLN A 144 14.14 2.89 13.35
CA GLN A 144 14.59 1.56 13.74
C GLN A 144 15.23 0.87 12.54
N ASP A 145 16.56 0.91 12.50
CA ASP A 145 17.31 0.53 11.32
C ASP A 145 17.73 -0.95 11.35
N VAL A 146 17.72 -1.58 10.18
CA VAL A 146 18.17 -2.96 9.93
C VAL A 146 19.59 -2.91 9.35
N LYS A 147 20.50 -3.74 9.85
CA LYS A 147 21.87 -3.89 9.36
C LYS A 147 21.98 -5.05 8.38
N ALA A 148 23.08 -5.09 7.63
CA ALA A 148 23.31 -6.07 6.57
C ALA A 148 23.26 -7.54 7.04
N ASP A 149 23.73 -7.83 8.25
CA ASP A 149 23.71 -9.16 8.85
C ASP A 149 22.29 -9.77 8.97
N LYS A 150 21.29 -8.93 9.14
CA LYS A 150 19.87 -9.35 9.18
C LYS A 150 19.34 -9.80 7.82
N LEU A 151 19.96 -9.37 6.73
CA LEU A 151 19.54 -9.66 5.35
C LEU A 151 20.23 -10.88 4.73
N GLU A 152 21.25 -11.41 5.39
CA GLU A 152 21.98 -12.56 4.88
C GLU A 152 21.05 -13.75 4.64
N GLY A 153 21.05 -14.27 3.40
CA GLY A 153 20.17 -15.34 2.97
C GLY A 153 18.67 -14.97 2.84
N VAL A 154 18.30 -13.71 3.05
CA VAL A 154 16.89 -13.25 2.98
C VAL A 154 16.57 -12.62 1.64
N VAL A 155 17.40 -11.66 1.21
CA VAL A 155 17.24 -10.92 -0.05
C VAL A 155 18.59 -10.74 -0.73
N ARG A 156 18.59 -10.64 -2.07
CA ARG A 156 19.78 -10.40 -2.89
C ARG A 156 19.46 -9.44 -4.03
N ASP A 157 20.47 -8.69 -4.47
CA ASP A 157 20.36 -7.92 -5.69
C ASP A 157 20.08 -8.80 -6.91
N ASN A 158 19.39 -8.25 -7.90
CA ASN A 158 18.92 -8.90 -9.11
C ASN A 158 17.92 -10.04 -8.91
N GLU A 159 17.45 -10.29 -7.69
CA GLU A 159 16.41 -11.25 -7.37
C GLU A 159 15.13 -10.54 -6.90
N TRP A 160 13.98 -11.03 -7.32
CA TRP A 160 12.70 -10.57 -6.81
C TRP A 160 12.49 -11.07 -5.38
N TYR A 161 12.08 -10.17 -4.50
CA TYR A 161 11.65 -10.51 -3.14
C TYR A 161 10.35 -9.77 -2.79
N THR A 162 9.56 -10.34 -1.91
CA THR A 162 8.37 -9.68 -1.38
C THR A 162 8.75 -8.82 -0.18
N HIS A 163 8.53 -7.51 -0.28
CA HIS A 163 8.56 -6.55 0.81
C HIS A 163 7.15 -6.42 1.37
N HIS A 164 6.92 -6.91 2.57
CA HIS A 164 5.60 -6.94 3.21
C HIS A 164 5.62 -6.06 4.46
N VAL A 165 4.79 -5.03 4.47
CA VAL A 165 4.61 -4.10 5.59
C VAL A 165 3.24 -4.34 6.21
N VAL A 166 3.19 -4.50 7.52
CA VAL A 166 1.96 -4.61 8.31
C VAL A 166 1.88 -3.42 9.26
N VAL A 167 0.82 -2.63 9.16
CA VAL A 167 0.54 -1.52 10.07
C VAL A 167 -0.75 -1.81 10.80
N LYS A 168 -0.69 -1.88 12.13
CA LYS A 168 -1.86 -2.10 12.98
C LYS A 168 -1.74 -1.30 14.27
N GLY A 169 -2.65 -0.35 14.46
CA GLY A 169 -2.60 0.59 15.58
C GLY A 169 -1.30 1.39 15.56
N ASN A 170 -0.47 1.24 16.58
CA ASN A 170 0.83 1.91 16.71
C ASN A 170 2.04 1.02 16.34
N ARG A 171 1.82 -0.14 15.69
CA ARG A 171 2.87 -1.11 15.37
C ARG A 171 3.10 -1.20 13.87
N ILE A 172 4.36 -1.26 13.48
CA ILE A 172 4.81 -1.54 12.12
C ILE A 172 5.66 -2.80 12.15
N GLN A 173 5.31 -3.80 11.36
CA GLN A 173 6.13 -4.99 11.15
C GLN A 173 6.54 -5.08 9.68
N ILE A 174 7.79 -5.42 9.42
CA ILE A 174 8.32 -5.56 8.07
C ILE A 174 8.87 -6.96 7.88
N PHE A 175 8.37 -7.64 6.87
CA PHE A 175 8.81 -8.97 6.47
C PHE A 175 9.45 -8.88 5.08
N LEU A 176 10.58 -9.54 4.89
CA LEU A 176 11.20 -9.74 3.60
C LEU A 176 11.19 -11.23 3.28
N ASN A 177 10.59 -11.63 2.16
CA ASN A 177 10.36 -13.04 1.82
C ASN A 177 9.72 -13.84 2.97
N GLY A 178 8.79 -13.23 3.72
CA GLY A 178 8.11 -13.85 4.85
C GLY A 178 8.92 -13.88 6.16
N LYS A 179 10.19 -13.49 6.16
CA LYS A 179 11.01 -13.39 7.39
C LYS A 179 10.80 -12.01 8.02
N LEU A 180 10.39 -11.98 9.29
CA LEU A 180 10.30 -10.74 10.08
C LEU A 180 11.70 -10.16 10.27
N VAL A 181 11.95 -8.95 9.75
CA VAL A 181 13.22 -8.25 9.86
C VAL A 181 13.14 -7.00 10.75
N ASN A 182 11.95 -6.44 10.90
CA ASN A 182 11.71 -5.26 11.73
C ASN A 182 10.36 -5.36 12.44
N ASP A 183 10.31 -4.96 13.71
CA ASP A 183 9.11 -4.94 14.53
C ASP A 183 9.17 -3.70 15.43
N PHE A 184 8.50 -2.66 15.03
CA PHE A 184 8.54 -1.35 15.66
C PHE A 184 7.17 -1.01 16.27
N THR A 185 7.19 -0.52 17.49
CA THR A 185 6.01 0.06 18.14
C THR A 185 6.25 1.54 18.38
N GLU A 186 5.42 2.38 17.76
CA GLU A 186 5.47 3.82 17.98
C GLU A 186 5.01 4.16 19.39
N GLU A 187 5.83 4.97 20.09
CA GLU A 187 5.50 5.42 21.43
C GLU A 187 4.23 6.29 21.46
N PRO A 188 3.35 6.09 22.44
CA PRO A 188 2.17 6.92 22.59
C PRO A 188 2.53 8.42 22.69
N GLY A 189 1.80 9.24 21.94
CA GLY A 189 2.02 10.70 21.96
C GLY A 189 3.25 11.17 21.17
N ARG A 190 3.87 10.30 20.33
CA ARG A 190 4.97 10.70 19.44
C ARG A 190 4.61 11.98 18.70
N LYS A 191 5.48 12.97 18.79
CA LYS A 191 5.35 14.25 18.07
C LYS A 191 6.01 14.14 16.69
N ALA A 192 5.44 14.86 15.72
CA ALA A 192 6.05 15.00 14.40
C ALA A 192 7.47 15.57 14.52
N GLY A 193 8.40 15.03 13.75
CA GLY A 193 9.74 15.57 13.61
C GLY A 193 9.75 16.89 12.85
N LYS A 194 10.85 17.64 12.94
CA LYS A 194 11.02 18.93 12.25
C LYS A 194 11.18 18.74 10.74
N ASP A 195 12.09 17.85 10.33
CA ASP A 195 12.46 17.67 8.91
C ASP A 195 11.56 16.60 8.24
N PHE A 196 11.14 15.60 8.99
CA PHE A 196 10.22 14.55 8.56
C PHE A 196 9.28 14.23 9.70
N GLU A 197 8.02 13.93 9.38
CA GLU A 197 7.00 13.62 10.38
C GLU A 197 7.39 12.40 11.24
N ARG A 198 7.77 11.30 10.59
CA ARG A 198 8.11 10.03 11.24
C ARG A 198 7.12 9.64 12.32
N LYS A 199 5.87 9.62 11.93
CA LYS A 199 4.73 9.37 12.79
C LYS A 199 3.65 8.59 12.05
N LEU A 200 3.02 7.64 12.74
CA LEU A 200 1.83 6.98 12.23
C LEU A 200 0.64 7.93 12.20
N SER A 201 -0.11 7.89 11.11
CA SER A 201 -1.33 8.67 10.90
C SER A 201 -2.28 7.90 9.98
N GLU A 202 -2.70 8.52 8.92
CA GLU A 202 -3.32 7.91 7.75
C GLU A 202 -2.82 8.63 6.50
N GLY A 203 -2.75 7.91 5.40
CA GLY A 203 -2.25 8.50 4.16
C GLY A 203 -2.15 7.49 3.04
N THR A 204 -1.34 7.81 2.05
CA THR A 204 -1.08 6.93 0.94
C THR A 204 0.31 6.28 1.06
N ILE A 205 0.68 5.54 0.01
CA ILE A 205 1.99 4.94 -0.17
C ILE A 205 2.72 5.63 -1.33
N ALA A 206 4.04 5.64 -1.29
CA ALA A 206 4.86 6.09 -2.41
C ALA A 206 6.10 5.22 -2.56
N PHE A 207 6.60 5.10 -3.79
CA PHE A 207 7.87 4.47 -4.12
C PHE A 207 8.90 5.54 -4.46
N GLN A 208 10.17 5.23 -4.22
CA GLN A 208 11.28 6.16 -4.39
C GLN A 208 12.16 5.80 -5.59
N ALA A 209 12.46 6.77 -6.43
CA ALA A 209 13.65 6.83 -7.25
C ALA A 209 14.67 7.73 -6.51
N HIS A 210 15.79 7.15 -6.11
CA HIS A 210 16.72 7.81 -5.18
C HIS A 210 17.77 8.66 -5.92
N ASP A 211 18.46 8.09 -6.89
CA ASP A 211 19.54 8.71 -7.65
C ASP A 211 19.77 7.98 -8.99
N PRO A 212 20.52 8.59 -9.95
CA PRO A 212 20.72 8.01 -11.27
C PRO A 212 21.46 6.67 -11.31
N LYS A 213 22.20 6.31 -10.26
CA LYS A 213 22.94 5.04 -10.17
C LYS A 213 22.10 3.92 -9.59
N SER A 214 21.03 4.26 -8.85
CA SER A 214 20.13 3.31 -8.24
C SER A 214 19.08 2.82 -9.24
N VAL A 215 18.93 1.49 -9.36
CA VAL A 215 17.89 0.86 -10.18
C VAL A 215 17.06 -0.04 -9.29
N VAL A 216 15.79 0.31 -9.13
CA VAL A 216 14.84 -0.45 -8.33
C VAL A 216 13.58 -0.73 -9.14
N HIS A 217 13.10 -1.96 -9.08
CA HIS A 217 11.83 -2.36 -9.69
C HIS A 217 10.80 -2.66 -8.59
N TYR A 218 9.56 -2.21 -8.82
CA TYR A 218 8.41 -2.43 -7.95
C TYR A 218 7.27 -2.99 -8.79
N ARG A 219 6.70 -4.14 -8.41
CA ARG A 219 5.53 -4.72 -9.10
C ARG A 219 4.60 -5.44 -8.15
N ASN A 220 3.49 -5.94 -8.67
CA ASN A 220 2.56 -6.80 -7.94
C ASN A 220 2.15 -6.16 -6.59
N VAL A 221 1.83 -4.85 -6.64
CA VAL A 221 1.51 -4.07 -5.44
C VAL A 221 0.11 -4.41 -4.97
N ARG A 222 0.00 -4.95 -3.77
CA ARG A 222 -1.25 -5.44 -3.19
C ARG A 222 -1.45 -4.88 -1.79
N VAL A 223 -2.68 -4.47 -1.47
CA VAL A 223 -3.04 -3.95 -0.15
C VAL A 223 -4.21 -4.71 0.43
N LYS A 224 -4.23 -4.81 1.76
CA LYS A 224 -5.34 -5.32 2.55
C LYS A 224 -5.60 -4.37 3.70
N LYS A 225 -6.79 -3.76 3.73
CA LYS A 225 -7.22 -2.86 4.83
C LYS A 225 -7.79 -3.68 5.99
N HIS A 226 -7.59 -3.20 7.20
CA HIS A 226 -8.15 -3.80 8.44
C HIS A 226 -9.20 -2.90 9.07
#